data_f74460e9ad86afd6803d34121f8dc60b
#
_entry.id   f74460e9ad86afd6803d34121f8dc60b
#
_cell.length_a   1.000
_cell.length_b   1.000
_cell.length_c   1.000
_cell.angle_alpha   90.00
_cell.angle_beta   90.00
_cell.angle_gamma   90.00
#
_symmetry.space_group_name_H-M   'P 1'
#
loop_
_entity.id
_entity.type
_entity.pdbx_description
1 polymer ?
#
loop_
_entity_poly.entity_id
_entity_poly.type
_entity_poly.pdbx_seq_one_letter_code
_entity_poly.pdbx_strand_id
1 'polypeptide(L)'
;MRDGGLFKVEKTIEGHTGTEIKVDGKKLINLCANNYLGTSQQKKVIKAAQKALKQYSLGLNSVRFIVGTTDLHKKLESAISTFFQTEDTILYTSCFDANTGLFEVLLTEGDAIFSDELNHASIIDGVRLCKAERFRFAHNNMEDLEKQLIQAKGARPNESASGGVGRARRRLVVTDGVFSMDGEIAKLDEIKVLCDKHDALLVVDDSHGSGVLGKTGRGSIEEKGILGKVDILTSTFGKALGGAGGGFTTGKKEVIDLLRQRSRTYLFSNSLMPAIAGAALYVLEHWSKEFLPLKNKLTENTVYFRTKLQKLGFTLGGGILPNKGGAEGFRGGGCHPITPIMTMDELKTMALADELLKEGVYTRGFAYPVVPKGKGRIRVQISASHTKKQLDKAIVALEKAGRKLGIIK
;
A
#
# COMPACT_ATOMS: atom_id res chain seq x y z
N MET A 1 13.80 -25.96 -3.93
CA MET A 1 13.64 -24.65 -3.24
C MET A 1 14.83 -24.30 -2.38
N ARG A 2 15.30 -25.20 -1.49
CA ARG A 2 16.49 -24.94 -0.66
C ARG A 2 17.75 -24.80 -1.52
N ASP A 3 17.98 -25.74 -2.42
CA ASP A 3 19.15 -25.77 -3.31
C ASP A 3 19.19 -24.61 -4.32
N GLY A 4 18.02 -24.04 -4.67
CA GLY A 4 17.90 -22.89 -5.57
C GLY A 4 17.87 -21.53 -4.86
N GLY A 5 18.15 -21.45 -3.55
CA GLY A 5 18.16 -20.18 -2.80
C GLY A 5 16.78 -19.51 -2.64
N LEU A 6 15.69 -20.20 -3.00
CA LEU A 6 14.31 -19.67 -2.96
C LEU A 6 13.58 -19.92 -1.64
N PHE A 7 14.22 -20.65 -0.72
CA PHE A 7 13.63 -20.98 0.57
C PHE A 7 13.71 -19.78 1.53
N LYS A 8 12.54 -19.24 1.87
CA LYS A 8 12.43 -18.11 2.82
C LYS A 8 12.44 -18.64 4.24
N VAL A 9 13.47 -18.26 5.02
CA VAL A 9 13.52 -18.54 6.46
C VAL A 9 12.81 -17.41 7.20
N GLU A 10 11.78 -17.76 8.00
CA GLU A 10 11.13 -16.82 8.92
C GLU A 10 11.95 -16.72 10.20
N LYS A 11 12.39 -15.49 10.55
CA LYS A 11 13.06 -15.23 11.84
C LYS A 11 12.01 -14.87 12.88
N THR A 12 12.09 -15.51 14.04
CA THR A 12 11.20 -15.20 15.17
C THR A 12 11.59 -13.88 15.81
N ILE A 13 10.62 -12.99 15.94
CA ILE A 13 10.77 -11.70 16.64
C ILE A 13 10.23 -11.87 18.05
N GLU A 14 11.07 -11.57 19.05
CA GLU A 14 10.73 -11.64 20.46
C GLU A 14 10.09 -10.30 20.90
N GLY A 15 8.82 -10.35 21.31
CA GLY A 15 8.07 -9.19 21.79
C GLY A 15 7.43 -8.34 20.66
N HIS A 16 7.50 -7.02 20.79
CA HIS A 16 6.83 -6.11 19.85
C HIS A 16 7.71 -5.71 18.65
N THR A 17 7.07 -5.34 17.55
CA THR A 17 7.72 -4.93 16.29
C THR A 17 7.78 -3.41 16.15
N GLY A 18 8.74 -2.77 16.84
CA GLY A 18 8.99 -1.33 16.73
C GLY A 18 10.10 -0.95 15.78
N THR A 19 10.66 0.24 16.00
CA THR A 19 11.91 0.68 15.36
C THR A 19 13.13 -0.11 15.86
N GLU A 20 12.99 -0.81 16.97
CA GLU A 20 13.89 -1.84 17.45
C GLU A 20 13.11 -3.14 17.63
N ILE A 21 13.73 -4.25 17.26
CA ILE A 21 13.22 -5.62 17.47
C ILE A 21 14.27 -6.47 18.16
N LYS A 22 13.83 -7.56 18.76
CA LYS A 22 14.73 -8.57 19.31
C LYS A 22 14.63 -9.84 18.50
N VAL A 23 15.76 -10.33 17.99
CA VAL A 23 15.87 -11.56 17.19
C VAL A 23 17.07 -12.33 17.71
N ASP A 24 16.90 -13.60 18.06
CA ASP A 24 17.94 -14.46 18.61
C ASP A 24 18.65 -13.79 19.81
N GLY A 25 17.88 -13.17 20.71
CA GLY A 25 18.38 -12.47 21.89
C GLY A 25 19.02 -11.10 21.63
N LYS A 26 19.25 -10.71 20.37
CA LYS A 26 19.93 -9.45 19.98
C LYS A 26 18.94 -8.34 19.63
N LYS A 27 19.21 -7.12 20.10
CA LYS A 27 18.46 -5.92 19.70
C LYS A 27 18.98 -5.40 18.37
N LEU A 28 18.06 -5.21 17.42
CA LEU A 28 18.34 -4.79 16.04
C LEU A 28 17.48 -3.59 15.68
N ILE A 29 18.01 -2.64 14.93
CA ILE A 29 17.24 -1.56 14.32
C ILE A 29 16.41 -2.15 13.19
N ASN A 30 15.10 -1.98 13.25
CA ASN A 30 14.15 -2.53 12.29
C ASN A 30 13.89 -1.56 11.14
N LEU A 31 14.34 -1.90 9.94
CA LEU A 31 14.09 -1.15 8.71
C LEU A 31 13.16 -1.90 7.74
N CYS A 32 12.33 -2.83 8.23
CA CYS A 32 11.46 -3.68 7.40
C CYS A 32 9.96 -3.47 7.59
N ALA A 33 9.53 -2.96 8.77
CA ALA A 33 8.12 -2.90 9.09
C ALA A 33 7.37 -1.78 8.34
N ASN A 34 6.18 -2.07 7.84
CA ASN A 34 5.28 -1.09 7.22
C ASN A 34 4.62 -0.14 8.24
N ASN A 35 5.18 -0.01 9.44
CA ASN A 35 4.67 0.81 10.52
C ASN A 35 5.13 2.28 10.37
N TYR A 36 4.73 2.91 9.28
CA TYR A 36 5.20 4.23 8.85
C TYR A 36 5.09 5.32 9.91
N LEU A 37 3.95 5.37 10.62
CA LEU A 37 3.69 6.36 11.67
C LEU A 37 3.96 5.83 13.09
N GLY A 38 4.35 4.58 13.23
CA GLY A 38 4.52 3.94 14.53
C GLY A 38 3.20 3.66 15.27
N THR A 39 2.08 3.66 14.54
CA THR A 39 0.72 3.55 15.10
C THR A 39 0.50 2.31 15.95
N SER A 40 1.05 1.16 15.55
CA SER A 40 0.88 -0.12 16.27
C SER A 40 1.38 -0.11 17.73
N GLN A 41 2.21 0.87 18.11
CA GLN A 41 2.82 0.97 19.45
C GLN A 41 2.40 2.21 20.23
N GLN A 42 1.55 3.04 19.64
CA GLN A 42 1.07 4.22 20.33
C GLN A 42 0.10 3.84 21.44
N LYS A 43 0.43 4.25 22.67
CA LYS A 43 -0.38 3.93 23.87
C LYS A 43 -1.86 4.28 23.70
N LYS A 44 -2.17 5.40 23.03
CA LYS A 44 -3.55 5.85 22.84
C LYS A 44 -4.29 4.95 21.82
N VAL A 45 -3.64 4.52 20.75
CA VAL A 45 -4.19 3.57 19.77
C VAL A 45 -4.46 2.22 20.43
N ILE A 46 -3.51 1.72 21.22
CA ILE A 46 -3.67 0.48 22.00
C ILE A 46 -4.84 0.60 22.99
N LYS A 47 -4.96 1.74 23.72
CA LYS A 47 -6.11 1.98 24.62
C LYS A 47 -7.44 2.00 23.88
N ALA A 48 -7.50 2.57 22.68
CA ALA A 48 -8.71 2.56 21.85
C ALA A 48 -9.10 1.14 21.44
N ALA A 49 -8.14 0.32 21.03
CA ALA A 49 -8.35 -1.11 20.77
C ALA A 49 -8.87 -1.86 22.00
N GLN A 50 -8.25 -1.64 23.18
CA GLN A 50 -8.68 -2.25 24.43
C GLN A 50 -10.10 -1.82 24.85
N LYS A 51 -10.45 -0.54 24.63
CA LYS A 51 -11.81 -0.04 24.87
C LYS A 51 -12.83 -0.75 23.99
N ALA A 52 -12.51 -0.89 22.68
CA ALA A 52 -13.36 -1.60 21.75
C ALA A 52 -13.53 -3.08 22.12
N LEU A 53 -12.46 -3.77 22.54
CA LEU A 53 -12.52 -5.15 23.05
C LEU A 53 -13.45 -5.29 24.24
N LYS A 54 -13.41 -4.35 25.20
CA LYS A 54 -14.28 -4.37 26.38
C LYS A 54 -15.75 -4.15 26.02
N GLN A 55 -16.02 -3.29 25.03
CA GLN A 55 -17.38 -2.90 24.67
C GLN A 55 -18.05 -3.89 23.69
N TYR A 56 -17.29 -4.45 22.74
CA TYR A 56 -17.81 -5.25 21.63
C TYR A 56 -17.31 -6.69 21.61
N SER A 57 -16.60 -7.13 22.65
CA SER A 57 -15.95 -8.44 22.76
C SER A 57 -14.79 -8.63 21.76
N LEU A 58 -14.17 -9.82 21.76
CA LEU A 58 -13.04 -10.15 20.89
C LEU A 58 -13.42 -10.11 19.41
N GLY A 59 -14.61 -10.61 19.10
CA GLY A 59 -15.16 -10.65 17.75
C GLY A 59 -16.66 -10.89 17.80
N LEU A 60 -17.33 -10.81 16.66
CA LEU A 60 -18.79 -10.90 16.57
C LEU A 60 -19.28 -12.27 16.16
N ASN A 61 -18.36 -13.20 15.88
CA ASN A 61 -18.66 -14.58 15.45
C ASN A 61 -19.67 -14.66 14.29
N SER A 62 -19.67 -13.64 13.41
CA SER A 62 -20.63 -13.49 12.34
C SER A 62 -20.10 -12.62 11.20
N VAL A 63 -20.69 -12.82 10.03
CA VAL A 63 -20.56 -11.95 8.88
C VAL A 63 -21.41 -10.70 9.04
N ARG A 64 -21.09 -9.64 8.28
CA ARG A 64 -21.66 -8.30 8.42
C ARG A 64 -23.19 -8.24 8.32
N PHE A 65 -23.80 -8.95 7.38
CA PHE A 65 -25.25 -8.86 7.11
C PHE A 65 -26.13 -9.66 8.08
N ILE A 66 -25.54 -10.56 8.87
CA ILE A 66 -26.31 -11.34 9.87
C ILE A 66 -26.34 -10.59 11.19
N VAL A 67 -25.28 -10.70 12.03
CA VAL A 67 -25.15 -9.97 13.31
C VAL A 67 -23.77 -9.33 13.47
N GLY A 68 -22.97 -9.29 12.41
CA GLY A 68 -21.59 -8.81 12.43
C GLY A 68 -21.43 -7.30 12.15
N THR A 69 -22.49 -6.50 12.16
CA THR A 69 -22.44 -5.05 11.98
C THR A 69 -22.77 -4.34 13.29
N THR A 70 -21.82 -3.57 13.81
CA THR A 70 -22.01 -2.72 14.99
C THR A 70 -21.96 -1.23 14.61
N ASP A 71 -22.37 -0.36 15.53
CA ASP A 71 -22.23 1.09 15.40
C ASP A 71 -20.76 1.51 15.22
N LEU A 72 -19.79 0.78 15.83
CA LEU A 72 -18.37 1.03 15.66
C LEU A 72 -17.94 0.86 14.21
N HIS A 73 -18.41 -0.19 13.51
CA HIS A 73 -18.12 -0.38 12.08
C HIS A 73 -18.68 0.76 11.25
N LYS A 74 -19.93 1.21 11.54
CA LYS A 74 -20.56 2.31 10.81
C LYS A 74 -19.85 3.65 11.05
N LYS A 75 -19.40 3.91 12.28
CA LYS A 75 -18.58 5.09 12.60
C LYS A 75 -17.25 5.08 11.83
N LEU A 76 -16.57 3.94 11.76
CA LEU A 76 -15.33 3.81 11.02
C LEU A 76 -15.56 4.00 9.51
N GLU A 77 -16.60 3.40 8.91
CA GLU A 77 -17.00 3.60 7.51
C GLU A 77 -17.20 5.09 7.21
N SER A 78 -17.96 5.80 8.05
CA SER A 78 -18.18 7.25 7.91
C SER A 78 -16.90 8.08 8.05
N ALA A 79 -16.03 7.74 9.00
CA ALA A 79 -14.76 8.44 9.20
C ALA A 79 -13.82 8.28 8.00
N ILE A 80 -13.79 7.10 7.37
CA ILE A 80 -13.00 6.84 6.15
C ILE A 80 -13.55 7.66 4.99
N SER A 81 -14.87 7.63 4.75
CA SER A 81 -15.50 8.39 3.67
C SER A 81 -15.21 9.89 3.81
N THR A 82 -15.31 10.42 5.03
CA THR A 82 -14.96 11.82 5.34
C THR A 82 -13.49 12.11 5.06
N PHE A 83 -12.59 11.20 5.47
CA PHE A 83 -11.15 11.38 5.29
C PHE A 83 -10.74 11.40 3.82
N PHE A 84 -11.29 10.51 2.98
CA PHE A 84 -10.97 10.43 1.56
C PHE A 84 -11.90 11.24 0.64
N GLN A 85 -12.89 11.94 1.19
CA GLN A 85 -13.88 12.71 0.44
C GLN A 85 -14.66 11.84 -0.57
N THR A 86 -15.12 10.69 -0.10
CA THR A 86 -15.94 9.72 -0.84
C THR A 86 -17.34 9.65 -0.24
N GLU A 87 -18.24 8.98 -0.95
CA GLU A 87 -19.66 8.93 -0.53
C GLU A 87 -19.93 7.85 0.52
N ASP A 88 -19.31 6.67 0.38
CA ASP A 88 -19.51 5.56 1.32
C ASP A 88 -18.29 4.64 1.37
N THR A 89 -18.26 3.73 2.36
CA THR A 89 -17.15 2.82 2.63
C THR A 89 -17.66 1.45 3.08
N ILE A 90 -16.95 0.40 2.68
CA ILE A 90 -17.16 -0.99 3.13
C ILE A 90 -15.85 -1.54 3.74
N LEU A 91 -15.95 -2.24 4.87
CA LEU A 91 -14.81 -2.78 5.62
C LEU A 91 -14.59 -4.26 5.32
N TYR A 92 -13.33 -4.66 5.24
CA TYR A 92 -12.88 -6.04 5.03
C TYR A 92 -11.88 -6.47 6.11
N THR A 93 -11.62 -7.76 6.23
CA THR A 93 -10.61 -8.32 7.14
C THR A 93 -9.19 -8.05 6.69
N SER A 94 -8.98 -7.75 5.42
CA SER A 94 -7.71 -7.28 4.85
C SER A 94 -7.95 -6.45 3.57
N CYS A 95 -6.94 -5.70 3.11
CA CYS A 95 -6.99 -5.09 1.79
C CYS A 95 -6.89 -6.14 0.68
N PHE A 96 -6.29 -7.30 0.97
CA PHE A 96 -6.31 -8.43 0.05
C PHE A 96 -7.76 -8.85 -0.26
N ASP A 97 -8.59 -9.00 0.78
CA ASP A 97 -10.03 -9.31 0.64
C ASP A 97 -10.80 -8.20 -0.09
N ALA A 98 -10.46 -6.93 0.17
CA ALA A 98 -11.05 -5.79 -0.53
C ALA A 98 -10.79 -5.86 -2.04
N ASN A 99 -9.55 -6.11 -2.44
CA ASN A 99 -9.16 -6.19 -3.86
C ASN A 99 -9.73 -7.45 -4.54
N THR A 100 -9.65 -8.62 -3.90
CA THR A 100 -10.17 -9.86 -4.49
C THR A 100 -11.69 -9.88 -4.59
N GLY A 101 -12.40 -9.19 -3.69
CA GLY A 101 -13.85 -9.08 -3.70
C GLY A 101 -14.43 -7.96 -4.55
N LEU A 102 -13.59 -7.23 -5.33
CA LEU A 102 -14.00 -6.02 -6.05
C LEU A 102 -14.39 -6.31 -7.50
N PHE A 103 -13.49 -6.87 -8.28
CA PHE A 103 -13.59 -6.83 -9.74
C PHE A 103 -14.66 -7.75 -10.31
N GLU A 104 -14.84 -8.95 -9.76
CA GLU A 104 -15.90 -9.89 -10.17
C GLU A 104 -17.32 -9.36 -9.91
N VAL A 105 -17.45 -8.41 -8.99
CA VAL A 105 -18.72 -7.77 -8.65
C VAL A 105 -19.06 -6.66 -9.63
N LEU A 106 -18.06 -5.89 -10.04
CA LEU A 106 -18.23 -4.71 -10.88
C LEU A 106 -18.30 -5.03 -12.37
N LEU A 107 -17.56 -6.06 -12.79
CA LEU A 107 -17.36 -6.39 -14.19
C LEU A 107 -17.86 -7.79 -14.53
N THR A 108 -18.35 -7.95 -15.75
CA THR A 108 -18.86 -9.20 -16.27
C THR A 108 -18.22 -9.52 -17.61
N GLU A 109 -18.58 -10.64 -18.21
CA GLU A 109 -18.20 -10.96 -19.58
C GLU A 109 -18.59 -9.83 -20.55
N GLY A 110 -17.70 -9.49 -21.47
CA GLY A 110 -17.83 -8.35 -22.37
C GLY A 110 -17.31 -7.01 -21.84
N ASP A 111 -17.04 -6.89 -20.53
CA ASP A 111 -16.33 -5.74 -19.95
C ASP A 111 -14.81 -5.85 -20.11
N ALA A 112 -14.06 -4.79 -19.79
CA ALA A 112 -12.60 -4.77 -19.88
C ALA A 112 -11.95 -4.23 -18.61
N ILE A 113 -10.85 -4.86 -18.18
CA ILE A 113 -10.03 -4.40 -17.06
C ILE A 113 -8.58 -4.22 -17.50
N PHE A 114 -7.98 -3.07 -17.18
CA PHE A 114 -6.62 -2.68 -17.51
C PHE A 114 -5.82 -2.58 -16.23
N SER A 115 -4.81 -3.43 -16.07
CA SER A 115 -4.00 -3.54 -14.86
C SER A 115 -2.55 -3.20 -15.13
N ASP A 116 -1.94 -2.36 -14.29
CA ASP A 116 -0.48 -2.15 -14.32
C ASP A 116 0.24 -3.48 -14.05
N GLU A 117 1.33 -3.73 -14.75
CA GLU A 117 2.05 -5.00 -14.68
C GLU A 117 2.72 -5.27 -13.34
N LEU A 118 3.00 -4.24 -12.53
CA LEU A 118 3.62 -4.36 -11.22
C LEU A 118 2.64 -4.27 -10.06
N ASN A 119 1.34 -4.29 -10.33
CA ASN A 119 0.32 -4.28 -9.30
C ASN A 119 0.51 -5.38 -8.25
N HIS A 120 0.04 -5.11 -7.04
CA HIS A 120 0.06 -6.05 -5.92
C HIS A 120 -0.65 -7.36 -6.25
N ALA A 121 -0.17 -8.47 -5.67
CA ALA A 121 -0.72 -9.81 -5.88
C ALA A 121 -2.24 -9.89 -5.66
N SER A 122 -2.80 -9.17 -4.69
CA SER A 122 -4.24 -9.13 -4.44
C SER A 122 -5.05 -8.55 -5.59
N ILE A 123 -4.52 -7.54 -6.29
CA ILE A 123 -5.12 -6.98 -7.50
C ILE A 123 -5.05 -8.01 -8.62
N ILE A 124 -3.87 -8.63 -8.82
CA ILE A 124 -3.69 -9.66 -9.85
C ILE A 124 -4.66 -10.82 -9.64
N ASP A 125 -4.82 -11.29 -8.41
CA ASP A 125 -5.71 -12.40 -8.08
C ASP A 125 -7.19 -11.99 -8.23
N GLY A 126 -7.56 -10.79 -7.79
CA GLY A 126 -8.90 -10.25 -8.01
C GLY A 126 -9.25 -10.10 -9.49
N VAL A 127 -8.30 -9.63 -10.31
CA VAL A 127 -8.45 -9.57 -11.78
C VAL A 127 -8.60 -10.96 -12.40
N ARG A 128 -7.91 -11.98 -11.86
CA ARG A 128 -8.04 -13.38 -12.33
C ARG A 128 -9.41 -13.98 -12.04
N LEU A 129 -10.05 -13.60 -10.93
CA LEU A 129 -11.41 -14.05 -10.60
C LEU A 129 -12.48 -13.40 -11.49
N CYS A 130 -12.19 -12.24 -12.07
CA CYS A 130 -13.11 -11.51 -12.92
C CYS A 130 -13.24 -12.16 -14.30
N LYS A 131 -14.47 -12.13 -14.89
CA LYS A 131 -14.75 -12.63 -16.25
C LYS A 131 -14.52 -11.61 -17.35
N ALA A 132 -14.20 -10.36 -17.00
CA ALA A 132 -13.88 -9.31 -17.98
C ALA A 132 -12.61 -9.66 -18.79
N GLU A 133 -12.53 -9.10 -19.99
CA GLU A 133 -11.31 -9.16 -20.80
C GLU A 133 -10.17 -8.43 -20.09
N ARG A 134 -9.01 -9.05 -19.98
CA ARG A 134 -7.89 -8.59 -19.16
C ARG A 134 -6.79 -8.01 -20.06
N PHE A 135 -6.47 -6.76 -19.80
CA PHE A 135 -5.36 -6.04 -20.44
C PHE A 135 -4.32 -5.73 -19.37
N ARG A 136 -3.06 -5.92 -19.71
CA ARG A 136 -1.93 -5.65 -18.82
C ARG A 136 -1.03 -4.64 -19.50
N PHE A 137 -0.97 -3.42 -19.00
CA PHE A 137 -0.11 -2.38 -19.54
C PHE A 137 1.24 -2.33 -18.81
N ALA A 138 2.26 -1.93 -19.55
CA ALA A 138 3.62 -1.78 -19.03
C ALA A 138 3.67 -0.74 -17.93
N HIS A 139 4.48 -1.00 -16.91
CA HIS A 139 4.53 -0.20 -15.68
C HIS A 139 4.69 1.30 -15.93
N ASN A 140 3.74 2.09 -15.39
CA ASN A 140 3.69 3.56 -15.53
C ASN A 140 3.80 4.07 -17.00
N ASN A 141 3.44 3.24 -17.98
CA ASN A 141 3.49 3.60 -19.40
C ASN A 141 2.11 4.04 -19.92
N MET A 142 1.94 5.35 -20.04
CA MET A 142 0.66 5.95 -20.43
C MET A 142 0.34 5.72 -21.92
N GLU A 143 1.34 5.63 -22.78
CA GLU A 143 1.14 5.34 -24.20
C GLU A 143 0.61 3.92 -24.39
N ASP A 144 1.16 2.95 -23.66
CA ASP A 144 0.70 1.57 -23.72
C ASP A 144 -0.71 1.43 -23.13
N LEU A 145 -0.99 2.10 -22.01
CA LEU A 145 -2.34 2.15 -21.43
C LEU A 145 -3.35 2.72 -22.44
N GLU A 146 -3.05 3.87 -23.06
CA GLU A 146 -3.95 4.49 -24.01
C GLU A 146 -4.20 3.62 -25.24
N LYS A 147 -3.14 3.01 -25.79
CA LYS A 147 -3.24 2.05 -26.90
C LYS A 147 -4.20 0.91 -26.58
N GLN A 148 -4.09 0.33 -25.39
CA GLN A 148 -4.97 -0.77 -24.95
C GLN A 148 -6.42 -0.30 -24.73
N LEU A 149 -6.62 0.91 -24.18
CA LEU A 149 -7.96 1.52 -24.03
C LEU A 149 -8.65 1.75 -25.37
N ILE A 150 -7.90 2.17 -26.40
CA ILE A 150 -8.40 2.33 -27.79
C ILE A 150 -8.73 0.97 -28.38
N GLN A 151 -7.87 -0.02 -28.25
CA GLN A 151 -8.09 -1.37 -28.76
C GLN A 151 -9.38 -1.98 -28.18
N ALA A 152 -9.64 -1.80 -26.89
CA ALA A 152 -10.82 -2.31 -26.24
C ALA A 152 -12.14 -1.63 -26.68
N LYS A 153 -12.09 -0.43 -27.28
CA LYS A 153 -13.28 0.25 -27.83
C LYS A 153 -13.91 -0.50 -28.99
N GLY A 154 -13.11 -1.23 -29.79
CA GLY A 154 -13.57 -1.91 -31.00
C GLY A 154 -14.27 -3.25 -30.74
N ALA A 155 -14.18 -3.82 -29.57
CA ALA A 155 -14.86 -5.08 -29.24
C ALA A 155 -16.31 -4.82 -28.89
N ARG A 156 -17.23 -5.10 -29.86
CA ARG A 156 -18.68 -5.07 -29.59
C ARG A 156 -19.03 -6.18 -28.57
N PRO A 157 -19.97 -5.94 -27.63
CA PRO A 157 -20.54 -7.03 -26.87
C PRO A 157 -21.10 -8.06 -27.86
N ASN A 158 -20.82 -9.34 -27.64
CA ASN A 158 -21.45 -10.40 -28.44
C ASN A 158 -22.98 -10.22 -28.35
N GLU A 159 -23.62 -9.98 -29.49
CA GLU A 159 -25.06 -9.82 -29.61
C GLU A 159 -25.84 -11.10 -29.24
N SER A 160 -25.12 -12.21 -28.95
CA SER A 160 -25.71 -13.54 -28.71
C SER A 160 -25.95 -13.91 -27.25
N ALA A 161 -25.56 -13.13 -26.29
CA ALA A 161 -25.77 -13.45 -24.89
C ALA A 161 -26.93 -12.65 -24.30
N SER A 162 -28.13 -13.20 -24.38
CA SER A 162 -29.42 -12.73 -23.79
C SER A 162 -30.02 -11.47 -24.44
N GLY A 163 -31.18 -11.64 -25.07
CA GLY A 163 -32.01 -10.65 -25.75
C GLY A 163 -32.40 -9.37 -25.00
N GLY A 164 -31.45 -8.66 -24.44
CA GLY A 164 -31.59 -7.35 -23.80
C GLY A 164 -30.87 -6.28 -24.61
N VAL A 165 -31.39 -5.06 -24.57
CA VAL A 165 -30.80 -3.84 -25.12
C VAL A 165 -29.30 -3.82 -24.82
N GLY A 166 -28.45 -3.78 -25.87
CA GLY A 166 -27.01 -3.88 -25.77
C GLY A 166 -26.43 -2.90 -24.76
N ARG A 167 -25.95 -3.42 -23.63
CA ARG A 167 -25.29 -2.64 -22.58
C ARG A 167 -23.92 -2.16 -23.08
N ALA A 168 -23.61 -0.89 -22.86
CA ALA A 168 -22.29 -0.37 -23.15
C ALA A 168 -21.23 -1.16 -22.35
N ARG A 169 -20.08 -1.49 -22.99
CA ARG A 169 -18.94 -2.15 -22.37
C ARG A 169 -18.37 -1.27 -21.25
N ARG A 170 -18.31 -1.78 -20.02
CA ARG A 170 -17.59 -1.11 -18.94
C ARG A 170 -16.10 -1.28 -19.10
N ARG A 171 -15.37 -0.25 -18.77
CA ARG A 171 -13.90 -0.24 -18.73
C ARG A 171 -13.43 0.19 -17.36
N LEU A 172 -12.42 -0.48 -16.83
CA LEU A 172 -11.89 -0.20 -15.52
C LEU A 172 -10.36 -0.27 -15.57
N VAL A 173 -9.70 0.80 -15.16
CA VAL A 173 -8.25 0.85 -14.96
C VAL A 173 -7.96 0.67 -13.48
N VAL A 174 -7.01 -0.21 -13.14
CA VAL A 174 -6.57 -0.45 -11.77
C VAL A 174 -5.06 -0.36 -11.63
N THR A 175 -4.62 0.34 -10.58
CA THR A 175 -3.20 0.49 -10.25
C THR A 175 -2.98 0.58 -8.74
N ASP A 176 -1.82 0.12 -8.25
CA ASP A 176 -1.30 0.58 -6.97
C ASP A 176 -1.08 2.10 -7.03
N GLY A 177 -1.40 2.81 -5.96
CA GLY A 177 -1.04 4.24 -5.80
C GLY A 177 0.45 4.42 -5.53
N VAL A 178 1.02 3.45 -4.80
CA VAL A 178 2.47 3.35 -4.53
C VAL A 178 2.89 1.89 -4.61
N PHE A 179 3.82 1.59 -5.50
CA PHE A 179 4.35 0.25 -5.71
C PHE A 179 5.28 -0.18 -4.57
N SER A 180 4.92 -1.25 -3.89
CA SER A 180 5.51 -1.67 -2.61
C SER A 180 6.99 -2.03 -2.65
N MET A 181 7.51 -2.46 -3.79
CA MET A 181 8.91 -2.89 -3.94
C MET A 181 9.86 -1.73 -4.23
N ASP A 182 9.34 -0.67 -4.82
CA ASP A 182 10.14 0.46 -5.31
C ASP A 182 9.84 1.78 -4.59
N GLY A 183 8.66 1.92 -3.97
CA GLY A 183 8.20 3.19 -3.42
C GLY A 183 7.90 4.21 -4.54
N GLU A 184 7.74 3.75 -5.77
CA GLU A 184 7.35 4.57 -6.89
C GLU A 184 5.86 4.91 -6.80
N ILE A 185 5.52 6.16 -7.10
CA ILE A 185 4.15 6.65 -7.09
C ILE A 185 3.61 6.56 -8.52
N ALA A 186 2.44 5.97 -8.67
CA ALA A 186 1.76 5.90 -9.96
C ALA A 186 1.48 7.31 -10.52
N LYS A 187 1.46 7.43 -11.83
CA LYS A 187 1.10 8.64 -12.58
C LYS A 187 -0.41 8.86 -12.58
N LEU A 188 -1.01 8.91 -11.38
CA LEU A 188 -2.47 8.91 -11.22
C LEU A 188 -3.16 10.09 -11.89
N ASP A 189 -2.51 11.24 -11.96
CA ASP A 189 -2.93 12.42 -12.70
C ASP A 189 -3.08 12.14 -14.20
N GLU A 190 -2.07 11.52 -14.83
CA GLU A 190 -2.10 11.12 -16.24
C GLU A 190 -3.10 9.97 -16.48
N ILE A 191 -3.12 8.96 -15.61
CA ILE A 191 -4.07 7.83 -15.68
C ILE A 191 -5.52 8.36 -15.62
N LYS A 192 -5.81 9.32 -14.73
CA LYS A 192 -7.16 9.89 -14.61
C LYS A 192 -7.60 10.60 -15.89
N VAL A 193 -6.70 11.36 -16.53
CA VAL A 193 -6.98 11.99 -17.83
C VAL A 193 -7.34 10.95 -18.89
N LEU A 194 -6.61 9.82 -18.94
CA LEU A 194 -6.92 8.74 -19.88
C LEU A 194 -8.24 8.04 -19.54
N CYS A 195 -8.53 7.83 -18.25
CA CYS A 195 -9.80 7.26 -17.81
C CYS A 195 -10.98 8.14 -18.26
N ASP A 196 -10.90 9.46 -18.06
CA ASP A 196 -11.93 10.39 -18.47
C ASP A 196 -12.11 10.43 -20.00
N LYS A 197 -11.02 10.49 -20.75
CA LYS A 197 -11.01 10.47 -22.22
C LYS A 197 -11.65 9.22 -22.80
N HIS A 198 -11.48 8.08 -22.14
CA HIS A 198 -11.91 6.78 -22.65
C HIS A 198 -13.11 6.20 -21.88
N ASP A 199 -13.80 7.00 -21.06
CA ASP A 199 -14.97 6.58 -20.26
C ASP A 199 -14.68 5.29 -19.47
N ALA A 200 -13.60 5.29 -18.69
CA ALA A 200 -13.17 4.19 -17.84
C ALA A 200 -13.20 4.59 -16.36
N LEU A 201 -13.59 3.66 -15.49
CA LEU A 201 -13.50 3.83 -14.05
C LEU A 201 -12.03 3.70 -13.60
N LEU A 202 -11.63 4.50 -12.60
CA LEU A 202 -10.31 4.41 -11.97
C LEU A 202 -10.41 3.78 -10.59
N VAL A 203 -9.69 2.69 -10.38
CA VAL A 203 -9.46 2.03 -9.09
C VAL A 203 -8.02 2.23 -8.65
N VAL A 204 -7.82 2.70 -7.42
CA VAL A 204 -6.49 2.89 -6.84
C VAL A 204 -6.36 2.08 -5.54
N ASP A 205 -5.39 1.17 -5.45
CA ASP A 205 -4.96 0.62 -4.17
C ASP A 205 -3.92 1.55 -3.54
N ASP A 206 -4.36 2.29 -2.54
CA ASP A 206 -3.52 3.28 -1.86
C ASP A 206 -2.95 2.79 -0.52
N SER A 207 -2.76 1.48 -0.38
CA SER A 207 -2.28 0.84 0.85
C SER A 207 -0.93 1.35 1.35
N HIS A 208 -0.07 1.85 0.48
CA HIS A 208 1.21 2.45 0.83
C HIS A 208 1.18 3.99 0.83
N GLY A 209 0.19 4.61 0.19
CA GLY A 209 0.06 6.08 0.13
C GLY A 209 -0.77 6.65 1.26
N SER A 210 -1.87 6.00 1.63
CA SER A 210 -2.79 6.42 2.69
C SER A 210 -2.08 6.63 4.03
N GLY A 211 -2.19 7.83 4.59
CA GLY A 211 -1.50 8.23 5.82
C GLY A 211 -0.02 8.59 5.63
N VAL A 212 0.51 8.54 4.40
CA VAL A 212 1.94 8.73 4.10
C VAL A 212 2.17 9.89 3.14
N LEU A 213 1.43 9.94 2.05
CA LEU A 213 1.56 10.92 0.99
C LEU A 213 0.50 12.01 1.04
N GLY A 214 0.71 13.08 0.31
CA GLY A 214 -0.15 14.25 0.26
C GLY A 214 0.08 15.22 1.41
N LYS A 215 -0.31 16.46 1.24
CA LYS A 215 -0.13 17.53 2.24
C LYS A 215 -0.84 17.20 3.56
N THR A 216 -2.03 16.64 3.46
CA THR A 216 -2.87 16.29 4.62
C THR A 216 -2.88 14.79 4.93
N GLY A 217 -2.09 13.99 4.19
CA GLY A 217 -1.94 12.54 4.42
C GLY A 217 -3.02 11.67 3.80
N ARG A 218 -3.77 12.20 2.83
CA ARG A 218 -4.83 11.46 2.13
C ARG A 218 -4.31 10.60 0.97
N GLY A 219 -3.02 10.33 0.95
CA GLY A 219 -2.40 9.34 0.09
C GLY A 219 -1.97 9.84 -1.28
N SER A 220 -1.74 8.87 -2.17
CA SER A 220 -1.25 9.14 -3.52
C SER A 220 -2.24 9.95 -4.35
N ILE A 221 -3.52 9.82 -4.11
CA ILE A 221 -4.58 10.58 -4.79
C ILE A 221 -4.54 12.07 -4.45
N GLU A 222 -4.18 12.43 -3.20
CA GLU A 222 -3.92 13.82 -2.83
C GLU A 222 -2.60 14.31 -3.41
N GLU A 223 -1.54 13.52 -3.32
CA GLU A 223 -0.22 13.84 -3.85
C GLU A 223 -0.27 14.17 -5.34
N LYS A 224 -1.13 13.48 -6.09
CA LYS A 224 -1.32 13.63 -7.53
C LYS A 224 -2.46 14.57 -7.93
N GLY A 225 -3.09 15.26 -6.97
CA GLY A 225 -4.12 16.28 -7.23
C GLY A 225 -5.44 15.73 -7.75
N ILE A 226 -5.73 14.46 -7.51
CA ILE A 226 -6.98 13.80 -7.92
C ILE A 226 -7.87 13.35 -6.75
N LEU A 227 -7.63 13.92 -5.55
CA LEU A 227 -8.51 13.69 -4.39
C LEU A 227 -9.96 14.06 -4.74
N GLY A 228 -10.91 13.18 -4.41
CA GLY A 228 -12.33 13.34 -4.76
C GLY A 228 -12.68 13.05 -6.23
N LYS A 229 -11.71 12.64 -7.07
CA LYS A 229 -11.92 12.34 -8.49
C LYS A 229 -11.70 10.85 -8.83
N VAL A 230 -11.30 10.03 -7.87
CA VAL A 230 -11.13 8.58 -8.05
C VAL A 230 -12.47 7.90 -7.83
N ASP A 231 -12.83 6.95 -8.69
CA ASP A 231 -14.12 6.26 -8.58
C ASP A 231 -14.13 5.29 -7.39
N ILE A 232 -13.02 4.57 -7.19
CA ILE A 232 -12.87 3.56 -6.14
C ILE A 232 -11.45 3.60 -5.59
N LEU A 233 -11.33 3.62 -4.27
CA LEU A 233 -10.06 3.50 -3.57
C LEU A 233 -10.11 2.32 -2.61
N THR A 234 -9.11 1.47 -2.64
CA THR A 234 -8.87 0.43 -1.62
C THR A 234 -7.67 0.79 -0.77
N SER A 235 -7.66 0.42 0.50
CA SER A 235 -6.51 0.62 1.37
C SER A 235 -6.58 -0.28 2.62
N THR A 236 -5.54 -0.20 3.47
CA THR A 236 -5.35 -1.08 4.61
C THR A 236 -5.19 -0.34 5.93
N PHE A 237 -5.65 -0.96 7.02
CA PHE A 237 -5.28 -0.58 8.39
C PHE A 237 -3.99 -1.24 8.87
N GLY A 238 -3.40 -2.12 8.08
CA GLY A 238 -2.17 -2.85 8.42
C GLY A 238 -0.89 -2.02 8.32
N LYS A 239 -0.99 -0.72 8.01
CA LYS A 239 0.16 0.17 7.81
C LYS A 239 -0.03 1.49 8.57
N ALA A 240 -0.04 2.64 7.90
CA ALA A 240 -0.11 3.96 8.55
C ALA A 240 -1.44 4.22 9.30
N LEU A 241 -2.57 3.79 8.74
CA LEU A 241 -3.90 4.13 9.27
C LEU A 241 -4.39 3.29 10.47
N GLY A 242 -3.59 2.37 10.98
CA GLY A 242 -4.01 1.55 12.13
C GLY A 242 -2.89 0.73 12.75
N GLY A 243 -1.95 0.25 11.94
CA GLY A 243 -0.81 -0.56 12.39
C GLY A 243 -1.17 -1.98 12.83
N ALA A 244 -2.31 -2.52 12.39
CA ALA A 244 -2.77 -3.87 12.74
C ALA A 244 -3.14 -4.67 11.48
N GLY A 245 -4.37 -5.00 11.29
CA GLY A 245 -4.91 -5.69 10.11
C GLY A 245 -6.16 -5.00 9.60
N GLY A 246 -6.84 -5.61 8.62
CA GLY A 246 -8.04 -5.06 8.03
C GLY A 246 -7.78 -4.19 6.81
N GLY A 247 -8.85 -3.97 6.06
CA GLY A 247 -8.85 -3.12 4.87
C GLY A 247 -10.23 -2.56 4.58
N PHE A 248 -10.31 -1.75 3.55
CA PHE A 248 -11.56 -1.12 3.13
C PHE A 248 -11.56 -0.81 1.64
N THR A 249 -12.76 -0.68 1.10
CA THR A 249 -13.03 -0.04 -0.19
C THR A 249 -13.90 1.18 0.07
N THR A 250 -13.56 2.31 -0.53
CA THR A 250 -14.33 3.56 -0.43
C THR A 250 -14.52 4.17 -1.82
N GLY A 251 -15.65 4.82 -2.07
CA GLY A 251 -15.98 5.36 -3.38
C GLY A 251 -17.43 5.82 -3.47
N LYS A 252 -18.01 5.72 -4.67
CA LYS A 252 -19.42 6.04 -4.92
C LYS A 252 -20.36 5.10 -4.18
N LYS A 253 -21.47 5.64 -3.68
CA LYS A 253 -22.43 4.89 -2.86
C LYS A 253 -22.98 3.66 -3.58
N GLU A 254 -23.29 3.76 -4.86
CA GLU A 254 -23.86 2.65 -5.66
C GLU A 254 -22.86 1.48 -5.78
N VAL A 255 -21.55 1.78 -5.89
CA VAL A 255 -20.49 0.78 -5.91
C VAL A 255 -20.42 0.07 -4.56
N ILE A 256 -20.43 0.83 -3.48
CA ILE A 256 -20.31 0.27 -2.12
C ILE A 256 -21.56 -0.55 -1.77
N ASP A 257 -22.74 -0.10 -2.14
CA ASP A 257 -23.99 -0.85 -1.95
C ASP A 257 -23.95 -2.19 -2.73
N LEU A 258 -23.47 -2.18 -3.97
CA LEU A 258 -23.31 -3.39 -4.77
C LEU A 258 -22.31 -4.36 -4.15
N LEU A 259 -21.17 -3.86 -3.63
CA LEU A 259 -20.19 -4.68 -2.94
C LEU A 259 -20.76 -5.33 -1.67
N ARG A 260 -21.57 -4.61 -0.89
CA ARG A 260 -22.25 -5.17 0.28
C ARG A 260 -23.17 -6.33 -0.05
N GLN A 261 -23.75 -6.35 -1.25
CA GLN A 261 -24.68 -7.38 -1.69
C GLN A 261 -23.99 -8.56 -2.38
N ARG A 262 -22.80 -8.37 -2.97
CA ARG A 262 -22.24 -9.37 -3.89
C ARG A 262 -20.76 -9.72 -3.64
N SER A 263 -20.01 -8.92 -2.88
CA SER A 263 -18.59 -9.20 -2.61
C SER A 263 -18.44 -10.44 -1.73
N ARG A 264 -17.90 -11.51 -2.29
CA ARG A 264 -17.80 -12.81 -1.60
C ARG A 264 -16.93 -12.76 -0.37
N THR A 265 -15.82 -12.04 -0.42
CA THR A 265 -14.90 -11.86 0.70
C THR A 265 -15.50 -11.04 1.85
N TYR A 266 -16.54 -10.27 1.58
CA TYR A 266 -17.34 -9.59 2.59
C TYR A 266 -18.48 -10.45 3.13
N LEU A 267 -19.20 -11.13 2.26
CA LEU A 267 -20.39 -11.90 2.62
C LEU A 267 -20.07 -13.19 3.37
N PHE A 268 -18.90 -13.78 3.10
CA PHE A 268 -18.54 -15.12 3.60
C PHE A 268 -17.32 -15.12 4.53
N SER A 269 -16.85 -13.93 4.95
CA SER A 269 -15.83 -13.78 5.98
C SER A 269 -16.39 -13.08 7.21
N ASN A 270 -15.90 -13.44 8.40
CA ASN A 270 -16.28 -12.76 9.63
C ASN A 270 -15.93 -11.26 9.56
N SER A 271 -16.68 -10.48 10.33
CA SER A 271 -16.50 -9.01 10.39
C SER A 271 -15.13 -8.63 10.90
N LEU A 272 -14.66 -7.46 10.49
CA LEU A 272 -13.45 -6.82 11.03
C LEU A 272 -13.53 -6.79 12.57
N MET A 273 -12.45 -7.21 13.23
CA MET A 273 -12.40 -7.26 14.70
C MET A 273 -12.61 -5.88 15.32
N PRO A 274 -13.44 -5.77 16.40
CA PRO A 274 -13.71 -4.51 17.09
C PRO A 274 -12.44 -3.78 17.54
N ALA A 275 -11.41 -4.51 17.99
CA ALA A 275 -10.14 -3.93 18.40
C ALA A 275 -9.47 -3.16 17.26
N ILE A 276 -9.46 -3.73 16.05
CA ILE A 276 -8.88 -3.10 14.85
C ILE A 276 -9.74 -1.89 14.44
N ALA A 277 -11.06 -2.06 14.43
CA ALA A 277 -11.98 -0.98 14.08
C ALA A 277 -11.85 0.22 15.06
N GLY A 278 -11.74 -0.04 16.35
CA GLY A 278 -11.55 1.02 17.37
C GLY A 278 -10.20 1.71 17.25
N ALA A 279 -9.13 0.96 16.97
CA ALA A 279 -7.80 1.53 16.73
C ALA A 279 -7.78 2.44 15.50
N ALA A 280 -8.31 1.95 14.36
CA ALA A 280 -8.36 2.71 13.12
C ALA A 280 -9.24 3.97 13.24
N LEU A 281 -10.40 3.86 13.88
CA LEU A 281 -11.27 4.99 14.14
C LEU A 281 -10.55 6.07 14.96
N TYR A 282 -9.85 5.68 16.03
CA TYR A 282 -9.05 6.61 16.83
C TYR A 282 -8.03 7.36 15.98
N VAL A 283 -7.32 6.66 15.09
CA VAL A 283 -6.32 7.27 14.19
C VAL A 283 -6.97 8.34 13.30
N LEU A 284 -8.11 8.03 12.69
CA LEU A 284 -8.81 8.97 11.80
C LEU A 284 -9.40 10.17 12.55
N GLU A 285 -10.05 9.95 13.68
CA GLU A 285 -10.65 11.03 14.51
C GLU A 285 -9.59 12.00 15.06
N HIS A 286 -8.37 11.52 15.31
CA HIS A 286 -7.29 12.35 15.87
C HIS A 286 -6.22 12.70 14.81
N TRP A 287 -6.53 12.52 13.53
CA TRP A 287 -5.57 12.64 12.43
C TRP A 287 -4.82 13.97 12.43
N SER A 288 -5.53 15.07 12.37
CA SER A 288 -4.93 16.41 12.24
C SER A 288 -4.05 16.79 13.43
N LYS A 289 -4.42 16.36 14.66
CA LYS A 289 -3.74 16.74 15.88
C LYS A 289 -2.57 15.83 16.26
N GLU A 290 -2.71 14.51 16.02
CA GLU A 290 -1.74 13.53 16.52
C GLU A 290 -0.95 12.83 15.40
N PHE A 291 -1.56 12.54 14.25
CA PHE A 291 -0.96 11.71 13.20
C PHE A 291 -0.37 12.51 12.05
N LEU A 292 -0.95 13.64 11.69
CA LEU A 292 -0.39 14.52 10.68
C LEU A 292 1.00 15.06 11.07
N PRO A 293 1.29 15.45 12.32
CA PRO A 293 2.66 15.76 12.75
C PRO A 293 3.62 14.59 12.60
N LEU A 294 3.18 13.35 12.83
CA LEU A 294 3.99 12.16 12.60
C LEU A 294 4.27 11.91 11.13
N LYS A 295 3.28 12.14 10.26
CA LYS A 295 3.48 12.09 8.80
C LYS A 295 4.56 13.10 8.36
N ASN A 296 4.56 14.32 8.89
CA ASN A 296 5.59 15.31 8.58
C ASN A 296 6.98 14.86 9.06
N LYS A 297 7.07 14.34 10.28
CA LYS A 297 8.31 13.75 10.82
C LYS A 297 8.79 12.54 9.98
N LEU A 298 7.86 11.72 9.49
CA LEU A 298 8.19 10.62 8.57
C LEU A 298 8.87 11.15 7.30
N THR A 299 8.33 12.22 6.72
CA THR A 299 8.91 12.88 5.55
C THR A 299 10.32 13.40 5.84
N GLU A 300 10.51 14.10 6.96
CA GLU A 300 11.83 14.60 7.41
C GLU A 300 12.84 13.44 7.58
N ASN A 301 12.48 12.38 8.28
CA ASN A 301 13.30 11.20 8.47
C ASN A 301 13.69 10.55 7.13
N THR A 302 12.74 10.47 6.21
CA THR A 302 12.93 9.88 4.88
C THR A 302 13.91 10.69 4.04
N VAL A 303 13.70 12.00 3.96
CA VAL A 303 14.60 12.90 3.23
C VAL A 303 16.01 12.84 3.82
N TYR A 304 16.12 12.90 5.16
CA TYR A 304 17.41 12.82 5.85
C TYR A 304 18.16 11.54 5.48
N PHE A 305 17.50 10.39 5.61
CA PHE A 305 18.10 9.08 5.36
C PHE A 305 18.53 8.92 3.88
N ARG A 306 17.65 9.23 2.94
CA ARG A 306 17.93 9.14 1.51
C ARG A 306 19.08 10.07 1.09
N THR A 307 19.08 11.33 1.56
CA THR A 307 20.15 12.29 1.27
C THR A 307 21.52 11.81 1.74
N LYS A 308 21.57 11.20 2.93
CA LYS A 308 22.83 10.66 3.46
C LYS A 308 23.33 9.47 2.62
N LEU A 309 22.45 8.53 2.27
CA LEU A 309 22.83 7.39 1.43
C LEU A 309 23.30 7.79 0.03
N GLN A 310 22.64 8.79 -0.59
CA GLN A 310 23.08 9.30 -1.89
C GLN A 310 24.47 9.94 -1.82
N LYS A 311 24.75 10.69 -0.75
CA LYS A 311 26.10 11.28 -0.52
C LYS A 311 27.18 10.20 -0.33
N LEU A 312 26.82 9.03 0.18
CA LEU A 312 27.73 7.88 0.32
C LEU A 312 27.93 7.10 -0.99
N GLY A 313 27.17 7.44 -2.04
CA GLY A 313 27.27 6.80 -3.36
C GLY A 313 26.31 5.62 -3.58
N PHE A 314 25.34 5.40 -2.72
CA PHE A 314 24.31 4.37 -2.96
C PHE A 314 23.36 4.76 -4.07
N THR A 315 23.07 3.83 -4.97
CA THR A 315 21.98 3.96 -5.94
C THR A 315 20.66 3.62 -5.26
N LEU A 316 19.73 4.57 -5.24
CA LEU A 316 18.41 4.41 -4.61
C LEU A 316 17.31 4.31 -5.68
N GLY A 317 16.36 3.36 -5.48
CA GLY A 317 15.10 3.32 -6.24
C GLY A 317 14.03 4.23 -5.62
N GLY A 318 12.86 4.32 -6.30
CA GLY A 318 11.71 5.13 -5.86
C GLY A 318 11.97 6.63 -5.82
N GLY A 319 11.07 7.46 -6.27
CA GLY A 319 11.05 8.94 -6.28
C GLY A 319 12.38 9.70 -6.18
N ILE A 320 12.52 10.74 -6.93
CA ILE A 320 13.69 11.65 -6.88
C ILE A 320 13.54 12.56 -5.66
N LEU A 321 14.62 12.76 -4.87
CA LEU A 321 14.63 13.85 -3.89
C LEU A 321 14.47 15.20 -4.62
N PRO A 322 13.68 16.13 -4.07
CA PRO A 322 13.59 17.47 -4.64
C PRO A 322 14.97 18.10 -4.73
N ASN A 323 15.28 18.74 -5.86
CA ASN A 323 16.49 19.50 -6.04
C ASN A 323 16.60 20.60 -4.95
N LYS A 324 17.83 20.89 -4.53
CA LYS A 324 18.22 21.83 -3.49
C LYS A 324 17.37 23.12 -3.48
N GLY A 325 16.44 23.22 -2.53
CA GLY A 325 15.64 24.40 -2.28
C GLY A 325 14.57 24.12 -1.24
N GLY A 326 14.90 24.12 0.03
CA GLY A 326 14.05 24.22 1.20
C GLY A 326 12.75 23.41 1.29
N ALA A 327 12.13 23.39 2.45
CA ALA A 327 10.84 22.75 2.72
C ALA A 327 9.66 23.25 1.83
N GLU A 328 9.84 24.37 1.11
CA GLU A 328 8.88 24.91 0.14
C GLU A 328 8.98 24.28 -1.26
N GLY A 329 10.04 23.51 -1.55
CA GLY A 329 10.33 22.88 -2.85
C GLY A 329 9.63 21.54 -3.10
N PHE A 330 8.74 21.06 -2.23
CA PHE A 330 8.00 19.79 -2.37
C PHE A 330 6.85 19.83 -3.41
N ARG A 331 6.97 20.66 -4.44
CA ARG A 331 6.01 20.66 -5.56
C ARG A 331 6.44 19.64 -6.62
N GLY A 332 5.82 18.46 -6.61
CA GLY A 332 5.83 17.52 -7.72
C GLY A 332 6.92 16.44 -7.67
N GLY A 333 6.73 15.41 -6.86
CA GLY A 333 7.54 14.20 -6.84
C GLY A 333 7.80 13.73 -5.42
N GLY A 334 6.75 13.21 -4.73
CA GLY A 334 6.80 12.80 -3.32
C GLY A 334 7.89 11.75 -3.05
N CYS A 335 8.72 11.99 -2.04
CA CYS A 335 9.69 11.02 -1.54
C CYS A 335 8.97 10.02 -0.63
N HIS A 336 8.78 8.79 -1.08
CA HIS A 336 8.15 7.75 -0.26
C HIS A 336 9.12 7.16 0.77
N PRO A 337 8.65 6.77 2.00
CA PRO A 337 9.48 6.14 3.03
C PRO A 337 10.07 4.78 2.64
N ILE A 338 9.54 4.11 1.66
CA ILE A 338 10.19 2.97 1.03
C ILE A 338 11.42 3.49 0.29
N THR A 339 12.59 3.01 0.70
CA THR A 339 13.89 3.41 0.14
C THR A 339 14.61 2.16 -0.33
N PRO A 340 14.44 1.74 -1.58
CA PRO A 340 15.19 0.62 -2.13
C PRO A 340 16.66 1.03 -2.34
N ILE A 341 17.57 0.24 -1.78
CA ILE A 341 19.01 0.36 -2.03
C ILE A 341 19.34 -0.66 -3.12
N MET A 342 19.61 -0.19 -4.32
CA MET A 342 19.80 -1.03 -5.51
C MET A 342 21.20 -1.61 -5.51
N THR A 343 21.28 -2.93 -5.48
CA THR A 343 22.56 -3.67 -5.62
C THR A 343 22.74 -4.21 -7.03
N MET A 344 21.63 -4.39 -7.77
CA MET A 344 21.56 -4.93 -9.14
C MET A 344 22.19 -6.34 -9.26
N ASP A 345 22.41 -7.02 -8.12
CA ASP A 345 23.04 -8.34 -8.03
C ASP A 345 22.42 -9.09 -6.86
N GLU A 346 21.95 -10.31 -7.10
CA GLU A 346 21.25 -11.13 -6.12
C GLU A 346 22.18 -11.56 -4.97
N LEU A 347 23.42 -11.96 -5.27
CA LEU A 347 24.40 -12.41 -4.26
C LEU A 347 24.81 -11.23 -3.37
N LYS A 348 25.10 -10.08 -3.96
CA LYS A 348 25.42 -8.86 -3.20
C LYS A 348 24.23 -8.40 -2.36
N THR A 349 23.01 -8.58 -2.85
CA THR A 349 21.79 -8.26 -2.08
C THR A 349 21.71 -9.10 -0.79
N MET A 350 21.89 -10.40 -0.92
CA MET A 350 21.82 -11.31 0.24
C MET A 350 22.98 -11.06 1.19
N ALA A 351 24.21 -10.91 0.67
CA ALA A 351 25.39 -10.59 1.46
C ALA A 351 25.24 -9.26 2.23
N LEU A 352 24.66 -8.24 1.61
CA LEU A 352 24.39 -6.96 2.26
C LEU A 352 23.41 -7.10 3.42
N ALA A 353 22.32 -7.87 3.25
CA ALA A 353 21.37 -8.14 4.32
C ALA A 353 22.03 -8.86 5.51
N ASP A 354 22.90 -9.83 5.23
CA ASP A 354 23.62 -10.59 6.27
C ASP A 354 24.66 -9.73 7.02
N GLU A 355 25.39 -8.88 6.31
CA GLU A 355 26.34 -7.95 6.96
C GLU A 355 25.59 -6.92 7.82
N LEU A 356 24.48 -6.36 7.34
CA LEU A 356 23.66 -5.43 8.11
C LEU A 356 23.12 -6.09 9.40
N LEU A 357 22.72 -7.34 9.33
CA LEU A 357 22.28 -8.09 10.51
C LEU A 357 23.40 -8.21 11.56
N LYS A 358 24.66 -8.43 11.14
CA LYS A 358 25.83 -8.46 12.03
C LYS A 358 26.09 -7.09 12.67
N GLU A 359 25.85 -6.01 11.93
CA GLU A 359 26.01 -4.62 12.38
C GLU A 359 24.79 -4.10 13.20
N GLY A 360 23.85 -4.98 13.55
CA GLY A 360 22.69 -4.61 14.39
C GLY A 360 21.53 -3.94 13.65
N VAL A 361 21.45 -4.11 12.33
CA VAL A 361 20.38 -3.58 11.49
C VAL A 361 19.62 -4.70 10.80
N TYR A 362 18.31 -4.78 11.04
CA TYR A 362 17.44 -5.77 10.42
C TYR A 362 16.88 -5.27 9.11
N THR A 363 17.28 -5.93 8.02
CA THR A 363 16.81 -5.67 6.67
C THR A 363 16.46 -6.98 5.96
N ARG A 364 15.82 -6.88 4.79
CA ARG A 364 15.58 -8.02 3.92
C ARG A 364 16.04 -7.69 2.49
N GLY A 365 16.78 -8.63 1.94
CA GLY A 365 17.14 -8.63 0.53
C GLY A 365 15.96 -9.14 -0.31
N PHE A 366 15.74 -8.50 -1.44
CA PHE A 366 14.78 -8.91 -2.44
C PHE A 366 15.51 -9.21 -3.74
N ALA A 367 15.41 -10.46 -4.17
CA ALA A 367 16.01 -10.98 -5.39
C ALA A 367 14.93 -11.74 -6.20
N TYR A 368 15.27 -12.21 -7.39
CA TYR A 368 14.40 -13.08 -8.18
C TYR A 368 13.90 -14.27 -7.33
N PRO A 369 12.63 -14.69 -7.42
CA PRO A 369 11.57 -14.21 -8.33
C PRO A 369 10.71 -13.05 -7.78
N VAL A 370 11.04 -12.50 -6.61
CA VAL A 370 10.24 -11.43 -5.96
C VAL A 370 10.40 -10.11 -6.71
N VAL A 371 11.60 -9.89 -7.27
CA VAL A 371 11.91 -8.79 -8.19
C VAL A 371 12.52 -9.37 -9.47
N PRO A 372 12.50 -8.65 -10.60
CA PRO A 372 13.11 -9.14 -11.84
C PRO A 372 14.59 -9.50 -11.65
N LYS A 373 15.06 -10.47 -12.44
CA LYS A 373 16.48 -10.89 -12.44
C LYS A 373 17.40 -9.70 -12.74
N GLY A 374 18.50 -9.58 -11.98
CA GLY A 374 19.42 -8.46 -12.08
C GLY A 374 18.90 -7.15 -11.46
N LYS A 375 17.78 -7.18 -10.73
CA LYS A 375 17.19 -6.04 -10.02
C LYS A 375 17.19 -6.24 -8.49
N GLY A 376 18.18 -6.96 -7.97
CA GLY A 376 18.38 -7.19 -6.54
C GLY A 376 18.46 -5.89 -5.75
N ARG A 377 17.81 -5.85 -4.57
CA ARG A 377 17.74 -4.66 -3.72
C ARG A 377 17.51 -5.00 -2.26
N ILE A 378 17.97 -4.14 -1.37
CA ILE A 378 17.49 -4.07 0.03
C ILE A 378 16.35 -3.06 0.09
N ARG A 379 15.18 -3.47 0.54
CA ARG A 379 14.04 -2.57 0.74
C ARG A 379 14.02 -2.04 2.18
N VAL A 380 14.47 -0.82 2.37
CA VAL A 380 14.40 -0.10 3.64
C VAL A 380 13.06 0.62 3.75
N GLN A 381 12.47 0.60 4.96
CA GLN A 381 11.27 1.33 5.30
C GLN A 381 11.52 2.24 6.50
N ILE A 382 11.37 3.53 6.27
CA ILE A 382 11.52 4.53 7.32
C ILE A 382 10.21 4.69 8.08
N SER A 383 10.30 4.95 9.38
CA SER A 383 9.18 5.25 10.27
C SER A 383 9.36 6.62 10.93
N ALA A 384 8.24 7.29 11.21
CA ALA A 384 8.22 8.48 12.04
C ALA A 384 8.79 8.23 13.45
N SER A 385 8.68 6.97 13.91
CA SER A 385 9.20 6.56 15.23
C SER A 385 10.72 6.34 15.25
N HIS A 386 11.40 6.26 14.11
CA HIS A 386 12.85 6.23 14.10
C HIS A 386 13.42 7.53 14.69
N THR A 387 14.35 7.39 15.61
CA THR A 387 15.17 8.50 16.10
C THR A 387 16.31 8.77 15.13
N LYS A 388 16.80 10.02 15.10
CA LYS A 388 17.96 10.38 14.28
C LYS A 388 19.17 9.51 14.61
N LYS A 389 19.38 9.21 15.90
CA LYS A 389 20.46 8.31 16.37
C LYS A 389 20.35 6.89 15.79
N GLN A 390 19.13 6.35 15.65
CA GLN A 390 18.90 5.04 15.01
C GLN A 390 19.19 5.10 13.52
N LEU A 391 18.74 6.16 12.85
CA LEU A 391 18.99 6.35 11.41
C LEU A 391 20.51 6.52 11.14
N ASP A 392 21.23 7.30 11.97
CA ASP A 392 22.67 7.47 11.84
C ASP A 392 23.43 6.14 12.03
N LYS A 393 23.05 5.35 13.02
CA LYS A 393 23.62 4.00 13.20
C LYS A 393 23.37 3.11 11.99
N ALA A 394 22.15 3.13 11.44
CA ALA A 394 21.83 2.35 10.25
C ALA A 394 22.63 2.82 9.02
N ILE A 395 22.83 4.13 8.85
CA ILE A 395 23.65 4.70 7.78
C ILE A 395 25.10 4.26 7.88
N VAL A 396 25.70 4.30 9.10
CA VAL A 396 27.07 3.83 9.34
C VAL A 396 27.20 2.33 9.03
N ALA A 397 26.22 1.52 9.45
CA ALA A 397 26.20 0.09 9.14
C ALA A 397 26.12 -0.17 7.62
N LEU A 398 25.28 0.59 6.91
CA LEU A 398 25.16 0.53 5.46
C LEU A 398 26.46 0.94 4.77
N GLU A 399 27.10 2.02 5.20
CA GLU A 399 28.37 2.47 4.64
C GLU A 399 29.44 1.38 4.80
N LYS A 400 29.62 0.86 6.01
CA LYS A 400 30.60 -0.20 6.30
C LYS A 400 30.37 -1.46 5.45
N ALA A 401 29.13 -1.94 5.40
CA ALA A 401 28.77 -3.12 4.62
C ALA A 401 28.86 -2.86 3.11
N GLY A 402 28.43 -1.67 2.65
CA GLY A 402 28.48 -1.27 1.24
C GLY A 402 29.91 -1.19 0.70
N ARG A 403 30.84 -0.59 1.46
CA ARG A 403 32.27 -0.56 1.11
C ARG A 403 32.88 -1.96 1.11
N LYS A 404 32.64 -2.77 2.15
CA LYS A 404 33.12 -4.14 2.26
C LYS A 404 32.72 -5.01 1.05
N LEU A 405 31.52 -4.82 0.52
CA LEU A 405 30.98 -5.60 -0.60
C LEU A 405 31.20 -4.95 -1.98
N GLY A 406 31.89 -3.81 -2.03
CA GLY A 406 32.14 -3.09 -3.28
C GLY A 406 30.84 -2.61 -3.96
N ILE A 407 29.82 -2.23 -3.16
CA ILE A 407 28.57 -1.63 -3.65
C ILE A 407 28.75 -0.11 -3.77
N ILE A 408 29.50 0.48 -2.88
CA ILE A 408 29.97 1.88 -2.92
C ILE A 408 31.49 1.93 -2.80
N LYS A 409 32.08 3.06 -3.26
CA LYS A 409 33.52 3.31 -3.19
C LYS A 409 33.97 3.72 -1.78
#